data_aff63f1507aaba26ad18c7b250a6ce3c
#
_entry.id   aff63f1507aaba26ad18c7b250a6ce3c
#
_cell.length_a   1.000
_cell.length_b   1.000
_cell.length_c   1.000
_cell.angle_alpha   90.00
_cell.angle_beta   90.00
_cell.angle_gamma   90.00
#
_symmetry.space_group_name_H-M   'P 1'
#
loop_
_entity.id
_entity.type
_entity.pdbx_description
1 polymer ?
#
loop_
_entity_poly.entity_id
_entity_poly.type
_entity_poly.pdbx_seq_one_letter_code
_entity_poly.pdbx_strand_id
1 'polypeptide(L)'
;MDKDQLENLISCNMSQRDLAEGLGVSQSNIRYWLKKHNLSTNNNQYNKGSIDVLPDRKVCPKCKKDKSGSEFWKRNNRDYQFQSMCKDCNLKDKLSRQRAFKQECVDYKGGECQCCGYNTCNHALDFHHIDPKLKKFGISKHRKTKFTDEIKGELDKCVLVCSNCHREIHAGVIKL
;
A
#
# COMPACT_ATOMS: atom_id res chain seq x y z
N MET A 1 -26.48 -0.56 28.80
CA MET A 1 -25.49 0.36 29.43
C MET A 1 -26.20 1.68 29.64
N ASP A 2 -26.14 2.19 30.86
CA ASP A 2 -26.84 3.40 31.25
C ASP A 2 -26.14 4.65 30.71
N LYS A 3 -26.93 5.69 30.35
CA LYS A 3 -26.43 6.94 29.77
C LYS A 3 -25.59 7.71 30.77
N ASP A 4 -26.07 7.83 32.01
CA ASP A 4 -25.42 8.63 33.06
C ASP A 4 -24.07 8.04 33.46
N GLN A 5 -23.96 6.71 33.47
CA GLN A 5 -22.70 6.01 33.72
C GLN A 5 -21.65 6.32 32.62
N LEU A 6 -22.09 6.34 31.34
CA LEU A 6 -21.21 6.68 30.24
C LEU A 6 -20.79 8.16 30.26
N GLU A 7 -21.72 9.08 30.57
CA GLU A 7 -21.42 10.52 30.67
C GLU A 7 -20.40 10.79 31.78
N ASN A 8 -20.54 10.16 32.94
CA ASN A 8 -19.57 10.27 34.03
C ASN A 8 -18.15 9.79 33.64
N LEU A 9 -18.06 8.65 32.97
CA LEU A 9 -16.77 8.12 32.51
C LEU A 9 -16.13 8.97 31.39
N ILE A 10 -16.95 9.55 30.51
CA ILE A 10 -16.49 10.47 29.47
C ILE A 10 -15.98 11.78 30.07
N SER A 11 -16.61 12.28 31.15
CA SER A 11 -16.16 13.49 31.84
C SER A 11 -14.76 13.33 32.47
N CYS A 12 -14.35 12.09 32.79
CA CYS A 12 -13.02 11.73 33.23
C CYS A 12 -11.99 11.61 32.08
N ASN A 13 -12.32 12.09 30.89
CA ASN A 13 -11.43 12.12 29.71
C ASN A 13 -10.99 10.73 29.20
N MET A 14 -11.76 9.69 29.48
CA MET A 14 -11.48 8.32 29.04
C MET A 14 -11.67 8.14 27.53
N SER A 15 -10.75 7.42 26.89
CA SER A 15 -10.90 7.04 25.48
C SER A 15 -11.90 5.89 25.32
N GLN A 16 -12.39 5.66 24.09
CA GLN A 16 -13.24 4.49 23.80
C GLN A 16 -12.56 3.16 24.16
N ARG A 17 -11.24 3.10 24.15
CA ARG A 17 -10.45 1.94 24.53
C ARG A 17 -10.46 1.75 26.05
N ASP A 18 -10.21 2.82 26.78
CA ASP A 18 -10.20 2.81 28.25
C ASP A 18 -11.58 2.49 28.81
N LEU A 19 -12.65 3.02 28.15
CA LEU A 19 -14.04 2.68 28.47
C LEU A 19 -14.34 1.19 28.25
N ALA A 20 -13.84 0.62 27.13
CA ALA A 20 -14.02 -0.79 26.82
C ALA A 20 -13.32 -1.70 27.85
N GLU A 21 -12.10 -1.35 28.21
CA GLU A 21 -11.29 -2.06 29.18
C GLU A 21 -11.88 -1.95 30.61
N GLY A 22 -12.22 -0.75 31.04
CA GLY A 22 -12.79 -0.50 32.38
C GLY A 22 -14.18 -1.12 32.60
N LEU A 23 -14.97 -1.28 31.53
CA LEU A 23 -16.30 -1.87 31.58
C LEU A 23 -16.34 -3.36 31.17
N GLY A 24 -15.19 -3.95 30.80
CA GLY A 24 -15.08 -5.35 30.39
C GLY A 24 -15.86 -5.69 29.10
N VAL A 25 -16.02 -4.73 28.18
CA VAL A 25 -16.78 -4.89 26.95
C VAL A 25 -15.94 -4.58 25.71
N SER A 26 -16.39 -5.00 24.51
CA SER A 26 -15.68 -4.67 23.29
C SER A 26 -15.82 -3.19 22.91
N GLN A 27 -14.82 -2.64 22.19
CA GLN A 27 -14.91 -1.27 21.66
C GLN A 27 -16.10 -1.08 20.71
N SER A 28 -16.52 -2.12 20.00
CA SER A 28 -17.71 -2.07 19.14
C SER A 28 -18.98 -1.86 19.95
N ASN A 29 -19.06 -2.47 21.15
CA ASN A 29 -20.17 -2.29 22.08
C ASN A 29 -20.19 -0.84 22.62
N ILE A 30 -19.03 -0.30 23.01
CA ILE A 30 -18.93 1.13 23.42
C ILE A 30 -19.38 2.06 22.30
N ARG A 31 -18.93 1.85 21.04
CA ARG A 31 -19.36 2.68 19.90
C ARG A 31 -20.86 2.63 19.66
N TYR A 32 -21.48 1.46 19.81
CA TYR A 32 -22.93 1.31 19.71
C TYR A 32 -23.66 2.16 20.75
N TRP A 33 -23.27 2.08 22.03
CA TRP A 33 -23.91 2.81 23.10
C TRP A 33 -23.65 4.32 23.03
N LEU A 34 -22.45 4.76 22.66
CA LEU A 34 -22.17 6.17 22.41
C LEU A 34 -23.07 6.73 21.31
N LYS A 35 -23.21 6.01 20.20
CA LYS A 35 -24.13 6.40 19.11
C LYS A 35 -25.59 6.43 19.55
N LYS A 36 -26.03 5.41 20.30
CA LYS A 36 -27.40 5.29 20.78
C LYS A 36 -27.79 6.45 21.73
N HIS A 37 -26.89 6.88 22.58
CA HIS A 37 -27.10 7.96 23.54
C HIS A 37 -26.66 9.34 23.01
N ASN A 38 -26.24 9.43 21.76
CA ASN A 38 -25.69 10.65 21.14
C ASN A 38 -24.52 11.29 21.91
N LEU A 39 -23.64 10.43 22.44
CA LEU A 39 -22.47 10.82 23.22
C LEU A 39 -21.20 10.69 22.38
N SER A 40 -20.20 11.49 22.69
CA SER A 40 -18.86 11.41 22.08
C SER A 40 -17.78 11.46 23.16
N THR A 41 -16.74 10.66 23.01
CA THR A 41 -15.56 10.76 23.88
C THR A 41 -14.69 11.94 23.48
N ASN A 42 -14.08 12.64 24.44
CA ASN A 42 -13.23 13.82 24.20
C ASN A 42 -11.97 13.53 23.35
N ASN A 43 -11.60 12.27 23.13
CA ASN A 43 -10.48 11.86 22.29
C ASN A 43 -10.68 12.14 20.79
N ASN A 44 -11.83 12.64 20.37
CA ASN A 44 -11.99 13.21 19.02
C ASN A 44 -11.24 14.54 18.82
N GLN A 45 -10.70 15.15 19.88
CA GLN A 45 -9.88 16.37 19.77
C GLN A 45 -8.58 16.16 18.99
N TYR A 46 -7.98 14.98 19.03
CA TYR A 46 -6.79 14.67 18.22
C TYR A 46 -7.06 14.58 16.71
N ASN A 47 -8.32 14.44 16.30
CA ASN A 47 -8.72 14.38 14.88
C ASN A 47 -9.42 15.65 14.37
N LYS A 48 -9.74 16.60 15.26
CA LYS A 48 -10.28 17.92 14.92
C LYS A 48 -9.26 19.05 15.09
N GLY A 49 -8.04 18.81 14.66
CA GLY A 49 -7.26 19.90 14.14
C GLY A 49 -7.85 20.20 12.76
N SER A 50 -8.89 21.01 12.69
CA SER A 50 -9.27 21.69 11.46
C SER A 50 -8.11 22.63 11.11
N ILE A 51 -7.11 22.07 10.42
CA ILE A 51 -6.20 22.89 9.64
C ILE A 51 -7.04 23.27 8.43
N ASP A 52 -7.82 24.33 8.54
CA ASP A 52 -8.65 24.87 7.46
C ASP A 52 -7.80 25.35 6.29
N VAL A 53 -6.50 25.50 6.53
CA VAL A 53 -5.52 25.90 5.53
C VAL A 53 -4.32 24.94 5.58
N LEU A 54 -3.96 24.39 4.42
CA LEU A 54 -2.74 23.60 4.30
C LEU A 54 -1.51 24.48 4.53
N PRO A 55 -0.48 24.02 5.26
CA PRO A 55 0.72 24.79 5.48
C PRO A 55 1.47 25.02 4.15
N ASP A 56 1.94 26.25 3.93
CA ASP A 56 2.70 26.59 2.72
C ASP A 56 4.00 25.77 2.60
N ARG A 57 4.58 25.40 3.73
CA ARG A 57 5.83 24.64 3.81
C ARG A 57 5.73 23.50 4.82
N LYS A 58 6.48 22.43 4.57
CA LYS A 58 6.51 21.25 5.43
C LYS A 58 7.84 20.51 5.33
N VAL A 59 8.37 20.08 6.47
CA VAL A 59 9.56 19.24 6.52
C VAL A 59 9.20 17.78 6.17
N CYS A 60 9.86 17.23 5.16
CA CYS A 60 9.74 15.82 4.82
C CYS A 60 10.51 14.95 5.84
N PRO A 61 9.87 14.02 6.57
CA PRO A 61 10.55 13.21 7.58
C PRO A 61 11.61 12.29 7.01
N LYS A 62 11.54 11.95 5.72
CA LYS A 62 12.48 11.03 5.07
C LYS A 62 13.74 11.74 4.58
N CYS A 63 13.63 12.80 3.80
CA CYS A 63 14.79 13.54 3.29
C CYS A 63 15.20 14.71 4.18
N LYS A 64 14.44 15.00 5.26
CA LYS A 64 14.69 16.08 6.23
C LYS A 64 14.71 17.49 5.63
N LYS A 65 14.31 17.64 4.36
CA LYS A 65 14.26 18.94 3.67
C LYS A 65 12.93 19.64 3.95
N ASP A 66 13.00 20.93 4.23
CA ASP A 66 11.84 21.81 4.23
C ASP A 66 11.44 22.13 2.78
N LYS A 67 10.19 21.85 2.43
CA LYS A 67 9.67 21.88 1.07
C LYS A 67 8.32 22.59 1.01
N SER A 68 8.02 23.19 -0.14
CA SER A 68 6.70 23.76 -0.41
C SER A 68 5.60 22.69 -0.28
N GLY A 69 4.43 23.09 0.20
CA GLY A 69 3.24 22.24 0.27
C GLY A 69 2.87 21.61 -1.08
N SER A 70 3.14 22.29 -2.20
CA SER A 70 2.95 21.79 -3.56
C SER A 70 3.79 20.54 -3.88
N GLU A 71 4.90 20.30 -3.17
CA GLU A 71 5.75 19.12 -3.31
C GLU A 71 5.23 17.90 -2.51
N PHE A 72 4.08 18.01 -1.87
CA PHE A 72 3.41 16.92 -1.18
C PHE A 72 2.08 16.60 -1.86
N TRP A 73 1.69 15.33 -1.83
CA TRP A 73 0.34 14.95 -2.23
C TRP A 73 -0.65 15.17 -1.08
N LYS A 74 -1.84 15.64 -1.42
CA LYS A 74 -2.96 15.66 -0.47
C LYS A 74 -3.39 14.24 -0.12
N ARG A 75 -3.95 14.04 1.06
CA ARG A 75 -4.56 12.76 1.45
C ARG A 75 -5.93 12.61 0.79
N ASN A 76 -6.19 11.45 0.16
CA ASN A 76 -7.41 11.19 -0.63
C ASN A 76 -8.70 11.38 0.15
N ASN A 77 -8.86 11.46 1.35
CA ASN A 77 -10.09 11.67 2.10
C ASN A 77 -10.01 12.87 3.07
N ARG A 78 -8.99 13.71 2.90
CA ARG A 78 -8.72 14.83 3.80
C ARG A 78 -8.01 15.93 3.02
N ASP A 79 -8.78 16.75 2.33
CA ASP A 79 -8.26 17.86 1.48
C ASP A 79 -7.41 18.86 2.25
N TYR A 80 -7.54 18.88 3.56
CA TYR A 80 -6.79 19.74 4.49
C TYR A 80 -5.50 19.10 5.02
N GLN A 81 -5.08 17.92 4.52
CA GLN A 81 -3.86 17.27 4.98
C GLN A 81 -2.97 16.80 3.84
N PHE A 82 -1.68 17.10 3.94
CA PHE A 82 -0.66 16.50 3.10
C PHE A 82 -0.29 15.08 3.57
N GLN A 83 0.19 14.26 2.63
CA GLN A 83 0.90 13.03 2.96
C GLN A 83 2.16 13.35 3.77
N SER A 84 2.64 12.38 4.56
CA SER A 84 3.81 12.57 5.43
C SER A 84 5.07 12.88 4.63
N MET A 85 5.34 12.13 3.58
CA MET A 85 6.53 12.27 2.75
C MET A 85 6.28 13.12 1.51
N CYS A 86 7.31 13.82 1.05
CA CYS A 86 7.26 14.57 -0.22
C CYS A 86 7.11 13.62 -1.42
N LYS A 87 6.65 14.16 -2.56
CA LYS A 87 6.41 13.43 -3.82
C LYS A 87 7.62 12.61 -4.26
N ASP A 88 8.83 13.21 -4.22
CA ASP A 88 10.07 12.54 -4.62
C ASP A 88 10.38 11.33 -3.74
N CYS A 89 10.26 11.47 -2.41
CA CYS A 89 10.51 10.36 -1.48
C CYS A 89 9.48 9.25 -1.66
N ASN A 90 8.20 9.59 -1.83
CA ASN A 90 7.14 8.62 -2.11
C ASN A 90 7.41 7.87 -3.43
N LEU A 91 7.82 8.60 -4.49
CA LEU A 91 8.13 7.99 -5.78
C LEU A 91 9.33 7.03 -5.68
N LYS A 92 10.41 7.48 -5.02
CA LYS A 92 11.60 6.63 -4.78
C LYS A 92 11.24 5.35 -4.02
N ASP A 93 10.40 5.45 -2.98
CA ASP A 93 9.95 4.28 -2.22
C ASP A 93 9.07 3.33 -3.04
N LYS A 94 8.20 3.90 -3.88
CA LYS A 94 7.37 3.13 -4.80
C LYS A 94 8.24 2.35 -5.78
N LEU A 95 9.20 3.02 -6.42
CA LEU A 95 10.12 2.40 -7.38
C LEU A 95 11.00 1.33 -6.72
N SER A 96 11.52 1.59 -5.51
CA SER A 96 12.29 0.60 -4.75
C SER A 96 11.49 -0.66 -4.47
N ARG A 97 10.25 -0.51 -4.00
CA ARG A 97 9.35 -1.65 -3.75
C ARG A 97 9.01 -2.43 -5.02
N GLN A 98 8.78 -1.72 -6.14
CA GLN A 98 8.53 -2.37 -7.42
C GLN A 98 9.74 -3.15 -7.93
N ARG A 99 10.95 -2.61 -7.75
CA ARG A 99 12.21 -3.29 -8.12
C ARG A 99 12.43 -4.54 -7.26
N ALA A 100 12.24 -4.42 -5.94
CA ALA A 100 12.35 -5.56 -5.03
C ALA A 100 11.34 -6.67 -5.39
N PHE A 101 10.10 -6.32 -5.65
CA PHE A 101 9.07 -7.27 -6.07
C PHE A 101 9.42 -7.95 -7.41
N LYS A 102 9.92 -7.18 -8.40
CA LYS A 102 10.38 -7.77 -9.68
C LYS A 102 11.55 -8.74 -9.44
N GLN A 103 12.49 -8.39 -8.55
CA GLN A 103 13.59 -9.25 -8.18
C GLN A 103 13.10 -10.59 -7.62
N GLU A 104 12.19 -10.56 -6.62
CA GLU A 104 11.61 -11.77 -6.03
C GLU A 104 10.95 -12.66 -7.11
N CYS A 105 10.21 -12.05 -8.06
CA CYS A 105 9.59 -12.79 -9.16
C CYS A 105 10.61 -13.40 -10.12
N VAL A 106 11.71 -12.68 -10.43
CA VAL A 106 12.80 -13.16 -11.29
C VAL A 106 13.53 -14.31 -10.62
N ASP A 107 13.85 -14.18 -9.33
CA ASP A 107 14.53 -15.21 -8.55
C ASP A 107 13.69 -16.49 -8.46
N TYR A 108 12.39 -16.36 -8.26
CA TYR A 108 11.44 -17.49 -8.27
C TYR A 108 11.45 -18.26 -9.60
N LYS A 109 11.67 -17.58 -10.72
CA LYS A 109 11.73 -18.17 -12.07
C LYS A 109 13.14 -18.60 -12.50
N GLY A 110 14.12 -18.63 -11.57
CA GLY A 110 15.47 -19.10 -11.82
C GLY A 110 16.50 -18.02 -12.20
N GLY A 111 16.11 -16.74 -12.23
CA GLY A 111 17.05 -15.62 -12.35
C GLY A 111 17.58 -15.33 -13.76
N GLU A 112 17.27 -16.17 -14.76
CA GLU A 112 17.82 -16.08 -16.11
C GLU A 112 16.77 -16.31 -17.20
N CYS A 113 17.08 -15.87 -18.41
CA CYS A 113 16.26 -16.14 -19.61
C CYS A 113 16.26 -17.64 -19.91
N GLN A 114 15.09 -18.28 -19.88
CA GLN A 114 14.96 -19.72 -20.13
C GLN A 114 15.18 -20.11 -21.60
N CYS A 115 15.33 -19.14 -22.52
CA CYS A 115 15.65 -19.40 -23.93
C CYS A 115 17.17 -19.27 -24.22
N CYS A 116 17.85 -18.26 -23.67
CA CYS A 116 19.26 -17.96 -24.02
C CYS A 116 20.20 -17.78 -22.82
N GLY A 117 19.73 -18.00 -21.60
CA GLY A 117 20.56 -17.88 -20.40
C GLY A 117 20.95 -16.45 -19.97
N TYR A 118 20.38 -15.41 -20.63
CA TYR A 118 20.70 -14.02 -20.28
C TYR A 118 20.25 -13.70 -18.84
N ASN A 119 21.17 -13.19 -18.01
CA ASN A 119 20.93 -12.89 -16.59
C ASN A 119 21.57 -11.58 -16.11
N THR A 120 22.12 -10.76 -17.01
CA THR A 120 22.92 -9.59 -16.64
C THR A 120 22.06 -8.45 -16.06
N CYS A 121 20.82 -8.27 -16.54
CA CYS A 121 19.96 -7.17 -16.12
C CYS A 121 18.51 -7.61 -15.92
N ASN A 122 18.03 -7.59 -14.69
CA ASN A 122 16.65 -7.97 -14.34
C ASN A 122 15.57 -7.09 -15.03
N HIS A 123 15.94 -5.85 -15.40
CA HIS A 123 15.00 -4.99 -16.12
C HIS A 123 14.73 -5.47 -17.54
N ALA A 124 15.67 -6.20 -18.13
CA ALA A 124 15.54 -6.79 -19.47
C ALA A 124 14.89 -8.17 -19.47
N LEU A 125 14.52 -8.70 -18.30
CA LEU A 125 13.79 -9.97 -18.18
C LEU A 125 12.28 -9.70 -18.06
N ASP A 126 11.50 -10.44 -18.84
CA ASP A 126 10.04 -10.35 -18.91
C ASP A 126 9.37 -11.70 -18.61
N PHE A 127 8.18 -11.66 -18.02
CA PHE A 127 7.35 -12.85 -17.81
C PHE A 127 6.38 -13.03 -18.98
N HIS A 128 6.62 -14.04 -19.80
CA HIS A 128 5.79 -14.37 -20.97
C HIS A 128 4.84 -15.52 -20.62
N HIS A 129 3.52 -15.32 -20.73
CA HIS A 129 2.54 -16.40 -20.52
C HIS A 129 2.60 -17.40 -21.67
N ILE A 130 2.80 -18.68 -21.36
CA ILE A 130 2.85 -19.77 -22.34
C ILE A 130 1.51 -19.86 -23.07
N ASP A 131 0.41 -19.85 -22.34
CA ASP A 131 -0.94 -19.75 -22.90
C ASP A 131 -1.60 -18.42 -22.48
N PRO A 132 -1.81 -17.49 -23.43
CA PRO A 132 -2.48 -16.22 -23.14
C PRO A 132 -3.91 -16.37 -22.59
N LYS A 133 -4.60 -17.49 -22.85
CA LYS A 133 -5.97 -17.74 -22.38
C LYS A 133 -6.01 -18.01 -20.88
N LEU A 134 -4.93 -18.54 -20.29
CA LEU A 134 -4.82 -18.85 -18.87
C LEU A 134 -4.37 -17.64 -18.04
N LYS A 135 -4.05 -16.52 -18.65
CA LYS A 135 -3.62 -15.29 -17.99
C LYS A 135 -4.74 -14.68 -17.17
N LYS A 136 -4.55 -14.56 -15.87
CA LYS A 136 -5.47 -13.83 -14.99
C LYS A 136 -5.12 -12.34 -14.90
N PHE A 137 -3.82 -12.02 -14.81
CA PHE A 137 -3.33 -10.64 -14.78
C PHE A 137 -1.87 -10.54 -15.28
N GLY A 138 -1.44 -9.32 -15.59
CA GLY A 138 -0.03 -9.08 -15.94
C GLY A 138 0.81 -8.86 -14.69
N ILE A 139 1.87 -9.63 -14.50
CA ILE A 139 2.78 -9.52 -13.35
C ILE A 139 3.33 -8.10 -13.21
N SER A 140 3.78 -7.49 -14.31
CA SER A 140 4.34 -6.12 -14.32
C SER A 140 3.31 -5.03 -13.98
N LYS A 141 2.02 -5.28 -14.22
CA LYS A 141 0.92 -4.34 -13.96
C LYS A 141 0.27 -4.56 -12.59
N HIS A 142 0.68 -5.59 -11.89
CA HIS A 142 0.11 -5.91 -10.59
C HIS A 142 0.48 -4.83 -9.57
N ARG A 143 -0.55 -4.19 -8.98
CA ARG A 143 -0.36 -3.07 -8.05
C ARG A 143 0.14 -3.50 -6.66
N LYS A 144 0.01 -4.78 -6.34
CA LYS A 144 0.48 -5.34 -5.06
C LYS A 144 1.96 -5.66 -5.20
N THR A 145 2.78 -5.13 -4.33
CA THR A 145 4.23 -5.37 -4.25
C THR A 145 4.58 -6.42 -3.20
N LYS A 146 3.67 -7.37 -2.96
CA LYS A 146 3.91 -8.51 -2.06
C LYS A 146 3.94 -9.78 -2.87
N PHE A 147 4.94 -10.58 -2.65
CA PHE A 147 5.09 -11.90 -3.26
C PHE A 147 4.18 -12.90 -2.52
N THR A 148 3.05 -13.23 -3.13
CA THR A 148 1.99 -14.08 -2.56
C THR A 148 1.82 -15.35 -3.39
N ASP A 149 1.12 -16.35 -2.85
CA ASP A 149 0.84 -17.59 -3.58
C ASP A 149 -0.01 -17.34 -4.85
N GLU A 150 -0.83 -16.29 -4.87
CA GLU A 150 -1.53 -15.85 -6.08
C GLU A 150 -0.54 -15.42 -7.18
N ILE A 151 0.52 -14.70 -6.81
CA ILE A 151 1.59 -14.28 -7.73
C ILE A 151 2.40 -15.49 -8.23
N LYS A 152 2.74 -16.42 -7.34
CA LYS A 152 3.44 -17.67 -7.72
C LYS A 152 2.63 -18.47 -8.72
N GLY A 153 1.33 -18.69 -8.44
CA GLY A 153 0.44 -19.40 -9.35
C GLY A 153 0.27 -18.73 -10.71
N GLU A 154 0.44 -17.41 -10.81
CA GLU A 154 0.46 -16.73 -12.12
C GLU A 154 1.82 -16.83 -12.79
N LEU A 155 2.93 -16.76 -12.03
CA LEU A 155 4.29 -16.97 -12.53
C LEU A 155 4.52 -18.38 -13.07
N ASP A 156 3.87 -19.39 -12.48
CA ASP A 156 3.98 -20.80 -12.94
C ASP A 156 3.46 -20.99 -14.36
N LYS A 157 2.56 -20.11 -14.82
CA LYS A 157 2.05 -20.08 -16.21
C LYS A 157 2.96 -19.31 -17.16
N CYS A 158 4.06 -18.74 -16.66
CA CYS A 158 4.97 -17.92 -17.43
C CYS A 158 6.32 -18.59 -17.59
N VAL A 159 7.00 -18.28 -18.71
CA VAL A 159 8.44 -18.43 -18.85
C VAL A 159 9.12 -17.10 -18.61
N LEU A 160 10.31 -17.11 -18.01
CA LEU A 160 11.16 -15.93 -17.87
C LEU A 160 12.05 -15.81 -19.08
N VAL A 161 11.95 -14.72 -19.82
CA VAL A 161 12.67 -14.50 -21.07
C VAL A 161 13.26 -13.10 -21.12
N CYS A 162 14.38 -12.93 -21.81
CA CYS A 162 14.89 -11.59 -22.07
C CYS A 162 14.05 -10.87 -23.13
N SER A 163 14.17 -9.55 -23.21
CA SER A 163 13.38 -8.71 -24.12
C SER A 163 13.57 -9.09 -25.59
N ASN A 164 14.71 -9.64 -25.99
CA ASN A 164 14.95 -10.12 -27.38
C ASN A 164 14.18 -11.41 -27.63
N CYS A 165 14.41 -12.45 -26.80
CA CYS A 165 13.68 -13.70 -26.92
C CYS A 165 12.17 -13.50 -26.81
N HIS A 166 11.72 -12.56 -25.96
CA HIS A 166 10.29 -12.22 -25.84
C HIS A 166 9.70 -11.71 -27.17
N ARG A 167 10.43 -10.86 -27.89
CA ARG A 167 10.02 -10.39 -29.24
C ARG A 167 10.08 -11.51 -30.26
N GLU A 168 11.07 -12.37 -30.23
CA GLU A 168 11.22 -13.50 -31.13
C GLU A 168 10.11 -14.56 -30.95
N ILE A 169 9.68 -14.78 -29.69
CA ILE A 169 8.50 -15.60 -29.40
C ILE A 169 7.25 -15.01 -30.03
N HIS A 170 7.02 -13.69 -29.86
CA HIS A 170 5.87 -13.04 -30.47
C HIS A 170 5.94 -12.99 -32.01
N ALA A 171 7.12 -12.99 -32.60
CA ALA A 171 7.33 -13.08 -34.05
C ALA A 171 7.23 -14.53 -34.58
N GLY A 172 7.09 -15.54 -33.69
CA GLY A 172 7.01 -16.95 -34.10
C GLY A 172 8.37 -17.57 -34.47
N VAL A 173 9.48 -16.89 -34.17
CA VAL A 173 10.86 -17.39 -34.42
C VAL A 173 11.20 -18.44 -33.37
N ILE A 174 10.93 -18.15 -32.10
CA ILE A 174 11.06 -19.10 -30.99
C ILE A 174 9.67 -19.69 -30.71
N LYS A 175 9.59 -21.02 -30.67
CA LYS A 175 8.40 -21.77 -30.23
C LYS A 175 8.64 -22.29 -28.81
N LEU A 176 7.68 -22.06 -27.91
CA LEU A 176 7.66 -22.54 -26.53
C LEU A 176 6.93 -23.89 -26.43
#